data_e6fe6005d7fe4dbee673476b2790a6af
#
_entry.id   e6fe6005d7fe4dbee673476b2790a6af
#
_cell.length_a   1.000
_cell.length_b   1.000
_cell.length_c   1.000
_cell.angle_alpha   90.00
_cell.angle_beta   90.00
_cell.angle_gamma   90.00
#
_symmetry.space_group_name_H-M   'P 1'
#
loop_
_entity.id
_entity.type
_entity.pdbx_description
1 polymer ?
#
loop_
_entity_poly.entity_id
_entity_poly.type
_entity_poly.pdbx_seq_one_letter_code
_entity_poly.pdbx_strand_id
1 'polypeptide(L)'
;AALALGAAAAVAIGAVTLVTNRDEPHPSAQPTAEASMEPAEENYASRVRVTQTQTKYTSTDLATQAAALRTSKSPAIEPAQANAQSLGPLATGEGVQACLQAVAKGVIEKPDAVYADFATYDGTPAVIVVAVKGRTSTAWVVSRTCSTATDLEAGPTSVTT
;
A
#
# COMPACT_ATOMS: atom_id res chain seq x y z
N ALA A 1 39.69 10.52 26.78
CA ALA A 1 40.72 9.49 26.67
C ALA A 1 40.09 8.12 26.38
N ALA A 2 40.72 7.39 25.45
CA ALA A 2 40.57 5.98 25.07
C ALA A 2 39.55 5.66 23.97
N LEU A 3 40.05 5.55 22.86
CA LEU A 3 40.12 4.69 21.66
C LEU A 3 39.70 3.21 21.88
N ALA A 4 38.91 2.65 20.99
CA ALA A 4 39.07 1.27 20.53
C ALA A 4 38.51 1.11 19.12
N LEU A 5 39.41 0.87 18.18
CA LEU A 5 39.22 0.37 16.82
C LEU A 5 38.86 -1.13 16.89
N GLY A 6 38.01 -1.59 15.95
CA GLY A 6 37.77 -3.00 15.69
C GLY A 6 37.32 -3.21 14.26
N ALA A 7 38.24 -3.40 13.34
CA ALA A 7 38.01 -3.87 11.98
C ALA A 7 38.07 -5.40 11.95
N ALA A 8 37.15 -6.05 11.23
CA ALA A 8 37.36 -7.39 10.70
C ALA A 8 36.56 -7.56 9.41
N ALA A 9 37.25 -7.49 8.29
CA ALA A 9 36.82 -7.92 6.98
C ALA A 9 37.09 -9.42 6.84
N ALA A 10 36.10 -10.21 6.43
CA ALA A 10 36.28 -11.58 5.96
C ALA A 10 35.74 -11.68 4.54
N VAL A 11 36.65 -11.71 3.57
CA VAL A 11 36.39 -12.05 2.17
C VAL A 11 36.53 -13.55 2.03
N ALA A 12 35.47 -14.26 1.67
CA ALA A 12 35.53 -15.64 1.29
C ALA A 12 35.43 -15.75 -0.25
N ILE A 13 36.56 -16.06 -0.87
CA ILE A 13 36.68 -16.40 -2.29
C ILE A 13 36.37 -17.89 -2.42
N GLY A 14 35.22 -18.24 -2.96
CA GLY A 14 34.85 -19.63 -3.29
C GLY A 14 35.32 -19.99 -4.70
N ALA A 15 36.16 -21.02 -4.78
CA ALA A 15 36.77 -21.55 -5.99
C ALA A 15 35.74 -22.20 -6.92
N VAL A 16 35.85 -21.85 -8.22
CA VAL A 16 35.14 -22.50 -9.34
C VAL A 16 35.90 -23.79 -9.69
N THR A 17 35.30 -24.94 -9.48
CA THR A 17 35.79 -26.21 -10.03
C THR A 17 35.10 -26.49 -11.36
N LEU A 18 35.85 -26.34 -12.42
CA LEU A 18 35.51 -26.85 -13.76
C LEU A 18 35.63 -28.39 -13.74
N VAL A 19 34.53 -29.09 -13.81
CA VAL A 19 34.51 -30.53 -14.14
C VAL A 19 34.06 -30.68 -15.57
N THR A 20 35.03 -30.97 -16.44
CA THR A 20 34.81 -31.45 -17.80
C THR A 20 34.48 -32.93 -17.71
N ASN A 21 33.29 -33.37 -18.01
CA ASN A 21 32.99 -34.74 -18.34
C ASN A 21 32.27 -34.82 -19.69
N ARG A 22 32.89 -35.66 -20.52
CA ARG A 22 32.49 -36.05 -21.89
C ARG A 22 31.25 -36.90 -21.89
N ASP A 23 30.48 -36.68 -22.95
CA ASP A 23 29.66 -37.62 -23.70
C ASP A 23 28.86 -38.71 -22.98
N GLU A 24 27.52 -38.48 -22.94
CA GLU A 24 26.52 -39.48 -23.32
C GLU A 24 25.18 -38.80 -23.60
N PRO A 25 24.43 -39.16 -24.67
CA PRO A 25 23.15 -38.54 -24.96
C PRO A 25 22.04 -39.26 -24.17
N HIS A 26 21.67 -38.71 -23.02
CA HIS A 26 20.44 -39.08 -22.37
C HIS A 26 19.32 -38.12 -22.78
N PRO A 27 18.10 -38.63 -23.04
CA PRO A 27 16.97 -37.75 -23.34
C PRO A 27 16.67 -36.89 -22.10
N SER A 28 16.92 -35.63 -22.25
CA SER A 28 16.61 -34.61 -21.25
C SER A 28 15.13 -34.61 -20.92
N ALA A 29 14.77 -35.21 -19.80
CA ALA A 29 13.56 -34.80 -19.10
C ALA A 29 13.79 -33.36 -18.65
N GLN A 30 13.20 -32.40 -19.36
CA GLN A 30 13.09 -31.03 -18.93
C GLN A 30 12.38 -31.04 -17.56
N PRO A 31 13.01 -30.52 -16.49
CA PRO A 31 12.23 -30.20 -15.34
C PRO A 31 11.26 -29.07 -15.76
N THR A 32 10.01 -29.41 -15.89
CA THR A 32 8.93 -28.42 -15.93
C THR A 32 9.09 -27.64 -14.65
N ALA A 33 9.68 -26.46 -14.76
CA ALA A 33 9.55 -25.47 -13.71
C ALA A 33 8.05 -25.17 -13.61
N GLU A 34 7.39 -25.84 -12.68
CA GLU A 34 6.13 -25.34 -12.13
C GLU A 34 6.48 -23.98 -11.56
N ALA A 35 6.30 -22.95 -12.40
CA ALA A 35 6.21 -21.60 -11.93
C ALA A 35 5.06 -21.64 -10.93
N SER A 36 5.41 -21.62 -9.64
CA SER A 36 4.47 -21.26 -8.59
C SER A 36 3.93 -19.91 -9.01
N MET A 37 2.75 -19.91 -9.64
CA MET A 37 1.95 -18.71 -9.77
C MET A 37 1.57 -18.34 -8.33
N GLU A 38 2.39 -17.51 -7.69
CA GLU A 38 1.92 -16.69 -6.60
C GLU A 38 0.66 -16.02 -7.13
N PRO A 39 -0.48 -16.13 -6.41
CA PRO A 39 -1.69 -15.47 -6.83
C PRO A 39 -1.31 -14.01 -7.03
N ALA A 40 -1.44 -13.54 -8.26
CA ALA A 40 -1.17 -12.15 -8.60
C ALA A 40 -2.00 -11.31 -7.63
N GLU A 41 -1.31 -10.65 -6.68
CA GLU A 41 -1.97 -9.73 -5.77
C GLU A 41 -2.71 -8.73 -6.65
N GLU A 42 -4.05 -8.78 -6.61
CA GLU A 42 -4.86 -8.02 -7.55
C GLU A 42 -4.58 -6.54 -7.36
N ASN A 43 -3.90 -6.00 -8.34
CA ASN A 43 -3.59 -4.58 -8.39
C ASN A 43 -4.87 -3.78 -8.65
N TYR A 44 -5.39 -3.10 -7.63
CA TYR A 44 -6.51 -2.18 -7.73
C TYR A 44 -6.08 -0.70 -7.68
N ALA A 45 -4.79 -0.43 -7.75
CA ALA A 45 -4.25 0.93 -7.70
C ALA A 45 -4.88 1.88 -8.72
N SER A 46 -5.23 1.36 -9.91
CA SER A 46 -5.92 2.12 -10.95
C SER A 46 -7.38 2.50 -10.61
N ARG A 47 -7.95 1.90 -9.57
CA ARG A 47 -9.30 2.19 -9.07
C ARG A 47 -9.27 3.13 -7.86
N VAL A 48 -8.09 3.60 -7.48
CA VAL A 48 -7.90 4.54 -6.39
C VAL A 48 -8.02 5.96 -6.91
N ARG A 49 -8.87 6.74 -6.27
CA ARG A 49 -8.99 8.18 -6.50
C ARG A 49 -8.47 8.92 -5.27
N VAL A 50 -7.41 9.67 -5.46
CA VAL A 50 -6.80 10.48 -4.39
C VAL A 50 -7.24 11.92 -4.56
N THR A 51 -7.71 12.53 -3.49
CA THR A 51 -8.13 13.92 -3.42
C THR A 51 -7.46 14.62 -2.25
N GLN A 52 -7.48 15.94 -2.26
CA GLN A 52 -7.12 16.76 -1.12
C GLN A 52 -8.24 17.78 -0.91
N THR A 53 -9.06 17.53 0.09
CA THR A 53 -10.10 18.46 0.49
C THR A 53 -9.65 19.22 1.75
N GLN A 54 -10.40 20.23 2.11
CA GLN A 54 -10.22 20.91 3.39
C GLN A 54 -11.24 20.42 4.44
N THR A 55 -11.78 19.22 4.20
CA THR A 55 -12.76 18.62 5.10
C THR A 55 -12.11 18.35 6.46
N LYS A 56 -12.82 18.72 7.51
CA LYS A 56 -12.45 18.41 8.88
C LYS A 56 -13.28 17.22 9.33
N TYR A 57 -12.71 16.04 9.21
CA TYR A 57 -13.36 14.83 9.68
C TYR A 57 -13.29 14.76 11.21
N THR A 58 -14.34 14.19 11.79
CA THR A 58 -14.42 13.99 13.24
C THR A 58 -14.78 12.54 13.55
N SER A 59 -14.41 12.06 14.72
CA SER A 59 -14.74 10.71 15.18
C SER A 59 -16.25 10.46 15.25
N THR A 60 -17.04 11.50 15.53
CA THR A 60 -18.50 11.41 15.62
C THR A 60 -19.19 11.32 14.25
N ASP A 61 -18.64 12.00 13.24
CA ASP A 61 -19.30 12.15 11.93
C ASP A 61 -18.57 11.41 10.81
N LEU A 62 -17.53 10.64 11.13
CA LEU A 62 -16.67 9.95 10.13
C LEU A 62 -17.49 9.19 9.10
N ALA A 63 -18.48 8.40 9.52
CA ALA A 63 -19.29 7.59 8.61
C ALA A 63 -20.03 8.45 7.58
N THR A 64 -20.67 9.53 8.04
CA THR A 64 -21.42 10.45 7.18
C THR A 64 -20.52 11.24 6.24
N GLN A 65 -19.42 11.76 6.77
CA GLN A 65 -18.45 12.54 6.00
C GLN A 65 -17.74 11.66 4.97
N ALA A 66 -17.38 10.43 5.32
CA ALA A 66 -16.79 9.45 4.42
C ALA A 66 -17.77 9.02 3.30
N ALA A 67 -19.08 8.93 3.58
CA ALA A 67 -20.09 8.69 2.55
C ALA A 67 -20.09 9.80 1.49
N ALA A 68 -19.96 11.07 1.92
CA ALA A 68 -19.90 12.22 1.02
C ALA A 68 -18.67 12.20 0.10
N LEU A 69 -17.55 11.61 0.54
CA LEU A 69 -16.34 11.52 -0.28
C LEU A 69 -16.56 10.75 -1.57
N ARG A 70 -17.42 9.72 -1.57
CA ARG A 70 -17.75 8.92 -2.75
C ARG A 70 -18.42 9.72 -3.87
N THR A 71 -19.18 10.74 -3.51
CA THR A 71 -19.93 11.61 -4.45
C THR A 71 -19.23 12.94 -4.67
N SER A 72 -18.09 13.14 -4.02
CA SER A 72 -17.31 14.37 -4.13
C SER A 72 -16.86 14.61 -5.57
N LYS A 73 -17.04 15.86 -6.02
CA LYS A 73 -16.55 16.36 -7.31
C LYS A 73 -15.16 17.00 -7.20
N SER A 74 -14.52 16.90 -6.03
CA SER A 74 -13.14 17.41 -5.87
C SER A 74 -12.22 16.79 -6.91
N PRO A 75 -11.35 17.56 -7.55
CA PRO A 75 -10.41 17.03 -8.53
C PRO A 75 -9.49 16.00 -7.88
N ALA A 76 -9.13 14.96 -8.64
CA ALA A 76 -8.09 14.06 -8.21
C ALA A 76 -6.74 14.79 -8.20
N ILE A 77 -5.86 14.38 -7.28
CA ILE A 77 -4.49 14.91 -7.23
C ILE A 77 -3.71 14.30 -8.41
N GLU A 78 -3.13 15.15 -9.23
CA GLU A 78 -2.21 14.72 -10.28
C GLU A 78 -0.82 14.40 -9.69
N PRO A 79 -0.08 13.41 -10.24
CA PRO A 79 1.24 13.03 -9.71
C PRO A 79 2.22 14.19 -9.57
N ALA A 80 2.19 15.14 -10.50
CA ALA A 80 3.03 16.35 -10.42
C ALA A 80 2.69 17.23 -9.22
N GLN A 81 1.40 17.37 -8.88
CA GLN A 81 0.94 18.11 -7.71
C GLN A 81 1.32 17.38 -6.42
N ALA A 82 1.19 16.05 -6.39
CA ALA A 82 1.58 15.22 -5.26
C ALA A 82 3.05 15.41 -4.89
N ASN A 83 3.92 15.41 -5.89
CA ASN A 83 5.35 15.63 -5.70
C ASN A 83 5.66 17.06 -5.25
N ALA A 84 5.02 18.07 -5.86
CA ALA A 84 5.22 19.47 -5.51
C ALA A 84 4.78 19.79 -4.07
N GLN A 85 3.78 19.09 -3.56
CA GLN A 85 3.26 19.27 -2.20
C GLN A 85 3.87 18.33 -1.17
N SER A 86 4.79 17.46 -1.57
CA SER A 86 5.42 16.46 -0.69
C SER A 86 4.39 15.63 0.10
N LEU A 87 3.31 15.22 -0.56
CA LEU A 87 2.20 14.52 0.09
C LEU A 87 2.54 13.09 0.54
N GLY A 88 3.69 12.57 0.09
CA GLY A 88 4.16 11.25 0.47
C GLY A 88 3.52 10.11 -0.34
N PRO A 89 3.70 8.86 0.10
CA PRO A 89 3.33 7.68 -0.67
C PRO A 89 1.84 7.56 -0.96
N LEU A 90 0.99 8.02 -0.05
CA LEU A 90 -0.47 7.93 -0.19
C LEU A 90 -1.05 8.86 -1.27
N ALA A 91 -0.23 9.70 -1.88
CA ALA A 91 -0.66 10.52 -3.02
C ALA A 91 -0.79 9.73 -4.33
N THR A 92 -0.43 8.45 -4.32
CA THR A 92 -0.55 7.53 -5.46
C THR A 92 -1.49 6.37 -5.15
N GLY A 93 -2.05 5.77 -6.20
CA GLY A 93 -2.93 4.60 -6.05
C GLY A 93 -2.19 3.40 -5.45
N GLU A 94 -0.93 3.20 -5.85
CA GLU A 94 -0.07 2.13 -5.34
C GLU A 94 0.20 2.31 -3.84
N GLY A 95 0.49 3.54 -3.40
CA GLY A 95 0.72 3.82 -2.00
C GLY A 95 -0.51 3.60 -1.14
N VAL A 96 -1.69 4.01 -1.62
CA VAL A 96 -2.97 3.74 -0.94
C VAL A 96 -3.26 2.24 -0.88
N GLN A 97 -3.00 1.51 -1.97
CA GLN A 97 -3.13 0.06 -1.99
C GLN A 97 -2.23 -0.61 -0.95
N ALA A 98 -0.96 -0.26 -0.92
CA ALA A 98 0.00 -0.81 0.04
C ALA A 98 -0.41 -0.53 1.50
N CYS A 99 -0.86 0.70 1.77
CA CYS A 99 -1.39 1.05 3.08
C CYS A 99 -2.61 0.21 3.47
N LEU A 100 -3.60 0.07 2.59
CA LEU A 100 -4.79 -0.74 2.86
C LEU A 100 -4.44 -2.21 3.08
N GLN A 101 -3.50 -2.77 2.35
CA GLN A 101 -3.01 -4.13 2.57
C GLN A 101 -2.40 -4.30 3.96
N ALA A 102 -1.75 -3.27 4.49
CA ALA A 102 -1.17 -3.29 5.83
C ALA A 102 -2.22 -3.16 6.94
N VAL A 103 -3.18 -2.21 6.81
CA VAL A 103 -4.12 -1.87 7.89
C VAL A 103 -5.43 -2.64 7.83
N ALA A 104 -5.88 -3.06 6.65
CA ALA A 104 -7.19 -3.66 6.40
C ALA A 104 -7.13 -5.18 6.17
N LYS A 105 -6.14 -5.87 6.71
CA LYS A 105 -5.93 -7.32 6.53
C LYS A 105 -7.23 -8.12 6.72
N GLY A 106 -7.70 -8.76 5.65
CA GLY A 106 -8.87 -9.63 5.66
C GLY A 106 -10.23 -8.90 5.77
N VAL A 107 -10.26 -7.58 5.80
CA VAL A 107 -11.51 -6.81 5.90
C VAL A 107 -12.08 -6.49 4.52
N ILE A 108 -11.21 -6.22 3.54
CA ILE A 108 -11.64 -5.98 2.16
C ILE A 108 -10.72 -6.73 1.20
N GLU A 109 -11.31 -7.72 0.55
CA GLU A 109 -10.72 -8.35 -0.62
C GLU A 109 -11.28 -7.67 -1.87
N LYS A 110 -10.41 -7.21 -2.77
CA LYS A 110 -10.74 -6.71 -4.10
C LYS A 110 -11.83 -5.61 -4.09
N PRO A 111 -11.53 -4.40 -3.63
CA PRO A 111 -12.49 -3.30 -3.66
C PRO A 111 -12.84 -2.92 -5.10
N ASP A 112 -14.10 -2.54 -5.34
CA ASP A 112 -14.55 -2.04 -6.64
C ASP A 112 -14.04 -0.64 -6.92
N ALA A 113 -13.89 0.18 -5.86
CA ALA A 113 -13.31 1.51 -5.90
C ALA A 113 -12.71 1.87 -4.54
N VAL A 114 -11.69 2.72 -4.55
CA VAL A 114 -11.08 3.28 -3.35
C VAL A 114 -10.98 4.79 -3.50
N TYR A 115 -11.36 5.50 -2.45
CA TYR A 115 -11.25 6.95 -2.35
C TYR A 115 -10.31 7.28 -1.20
N ALA A 116 -9.34 8.13 -1.43
CA ALA A 116 -8.43 8.63 -0.40
C ALA A 116 -8.49 10.16 -0.37
N ASP A 117 -8.60 10.75 0.81
CA ASP A 117 -8.68 12.19 0.98
C ASP A 117 -7.65 12.69 1.99
N PHE A 118 -6.73 13.53 1.52
CA PHE A 118 -5.80 14.26 2.38
C PHE A 118 -6.54 15.39 3.08
N ALA A 119 -6.79 15.21 4.36
CA ALA A 119 -7.63 16.11 5.15
C ALA A 119 -7.10 16.24 6.60
N THR A 120 -7.98 16.56 7.53
CA THR A 120 -7.71 16.47 8.97
C THR A 120 -8.73 15.57 9.64
N TYR A 121 -8.31 14.86 10.68
CA TYR A 121 -9.16 14.06 11.55
C TYR A 121 -8.96 14.49 13.00
N ASP A 122 -10.04 14.91 13.64
CA ASP A 122 -10.02 15.52 14.98
C ASP A 122 -8.89 16.58 15.15
N GLY A 123 -8.67 17.38 14.07
CA GLY A 123 -7.66 18.43 14.02
C GLY A 123 -6.25 18.00 13.64
N THR A 124 -5.99 16.71 13.53
CA THR A 124 -4.67 16.17 13.13
C THR A 124 -4.64 15.88 11.61
N PRO A 125 -3.56 16.22 10.91
CA PRO A 125 -3.40 15.84 9.49
C PRO A 125 -3.43 14.34 9.29
N ALA A 126 -4.38 13.85 8.48
CA ALA A 126 -4.59 12.43 8.23
C ALA A 126 -4.99 12.18 6.77
N VAL A 127 -5.12 10.91 6.40
CA VAL A 127 -5.75 10.48 5.15
C VAL A 127 -6.94 9.59 5.49
N ILE A 128 -8.10 9.97 4.97
CA ILE A 128 -9.32 9.18 5.09
C ILE A 128 -9.43 8.29 3.86
N VAL A 129 -9.42 6.98 4.07
CA VAL A 129 -9.50 6.00 2.99
C VAL A 129 -10.86 5.29 3.07
N VAL A 130 -11.61 5.31 1.96
CA VAL A 130 -12.91 4.65 1.84
C VAL A 130 -12.82 3.61 0.74
N ALA A 131 -12.95 2.34 1.10
CA ALA A 131 -13.03 1.26 0.13
C ALA A 131 -14.49 0.82 -0.05
N VAL A 132 -14.86 0.62 -1.29
CA VAL A 132 -16.23 0.24 -1.71
C VAL A 132 -16.19 -1.17 -2.27
N LYS A 133 -17.13 -2.01 -1.82
CA LYS A 133 -17.37 -3.35 -2.33
C LYS A 133 -18.88 -3.57 -2.47
N GLY A 134 -19.35 -3.63 -3.70
CA GLY A 134 -20.80 -3.71 -3.96
C GLY A 134 -21.55 -2.54 -3.33
N ARG A 135 -22.42 -2.85 -2.36
CA ARG A 135 -23.20 -1.86 -1.62
C ARG A 135 -22.59 -1.46 -0.28
N THR A 136 -21.52 -2.11 0.11
CA THR A 136 -20.84 -1.82 1.38
C THR A 136 -19.67 -0.87 1.16
N SER A 137 -19.43 -0.03 2.13
CA SER A 137 -18.25 0.83 2.16
C SER A 137 -17.67 0.84 3.56
N THR A 138 -16.37 0.85 3.63
CA THR A 138 -15.67 0.90 4.91
C THR A 138 -14.64 2.02 4.86
N ALA A 139 -14.56 2.80 5.92
CA ALA A 139 -13.62 3.90 6.06
C ALA A 139 -12.55 3.57 7.11
N TRP A 140 -11.35 4.04 6.84
CA TRP A 140 -10.21 4.04 7.76
C TRP A 140 -9.62 5.45 7.80
N VAL A 141 -9.10 5.80 8.93
CA VAL A 141 -8.25 6.98 9.11
C VAL A 141 -6.84 6.49 9.32
N VAL A 142 -5.93 6.94 8.48
CA VAL A 142 -4.53 6.53 8.52
C VAL A 142 -3.60 7.72 8.54
N SER A 143 -2.39 7.54 9.07
CA SER A 143 -1.35 8.55 9.00
C SER A 143 -0.97 8.83 7.54
N ARG A 144 -0.43 10.02 7.26
CA ARG A 144 0.01 10.39 5.90
C ARG A 144 1.19 9.56 5.39
N THR A 145 1.89 8.88 6.29
CA THR A 145 3.04 8.02 6.00
C THR A 145 2.72 6.54 6.07
N CYS A 146 1.44 6.19 6.09
CA CYS A 146 0.97 4.82 6.27
C CYS A 146 1.74 3.79 5.44
N SER A 147 2.32 2.82 6.13
CA SER A 147 3.06 1.70 5.57
C SER A 147 2.91 0.43 6.39
N THR A 148 2.40 0.53 7.63
CA THR A 148 2.24 -0.57 8.57
C THR A 148 0.87 -0.55 9.24
N ALA A 149 0.50 -1.65 9.89
CA ALA A 149 -0.77 -1.75 10.62
C ALA A 149 -0.86 -0.75 11.80
N THR A 150 0.28 -0.28 12.32
CA THR A 150 0.33 0.70 13.41
C THR A 150 0.01 2.12 12.96
N ASP A 151 -0.05 2.37 11.65
CA ASP A 151 -0.39 3.68 11.09
C ASP A 151 -1.90 3.92 11.01
N LEU A 152 -2.71 2.98 11.52
CA LEU A 152 -4.15 3.11 11.65
C LEU A 152 -4.49 4.02 12.84
N GLU A 153 -5.11 5.16 12.57
CA GLU A 153 -5.55 6.12 13.60
C GLU A 153 -6.99 5.84 14.05
N ALA A 154 -7.86 5.46 13.10
CA ALA A 154 -9.23 5.05 13.40
C ALA A 154 -9.82 4.15 12.30
N GLY A 155 -10.78 3.32 12.67
CA GLY A 155 -11.50 2.38 11.79
C GLY A 155 -11.24 0.93 12.17
N PRO A 156 -11.82 -0.02 11.40
CA PRO A 156 -12.75 0.18 10.28
C PRO A 156 -14.11 0.72 10.73
N THR A 157 -14.65 1.67 9.98
CA THR A 157 -15.96 2.24 10.21
C THR A 157 -16.87 1.94 9.02
N SER A 158 -18.04 1.32 9.27
CA SER A 158 -19.04 1.08 8.22
C SER A 158 -19.63 2.39 7.75
N VAL A 159 -19.63 2.60 6.43
CA VAL A 159 -20.21 3.78 5.79
C VAL A 159 -21.52 3.39 5.16
N THR A 160 -22.61 3.88 5.71
CA THR A 160 -23.97 3.64 5.18
C THR A 160 -24.26 4.62 4.05
N THR A 161 -24.82 4.13 2.97
CA THR A 161 -25.29 4.94 1.83
C THR A 161 -26.80 5.05 1.83
#